data_e7faee8745eacbb0073459fded358a83
#
_entry.id   e7faee8745eacbb0073459fded358a83
#
_cell.length_a   1.000
_cell.length_b   1.000
_cell.length_c   1.000
_cell.angle_alpha   90.00
_cell.angle_beta   90.00
_cell.angle_gamma   90.00
#
_symmetry.space_group_name_H-M   'P 1'
#
loop_
_entity.id
_entity.type
_entity.pdbx_description
1 polymer ?
#
loop_
_entity_poly.entity_id
_entity_poly.type
_entity_poly.pdbx_seq_one_letter_code
_entity_poly.pdbx_strand_id
1 'polypeptide(L)'
;MFEKIRKYIRIKTSRAVCDAVMLHRVREEKSVIKSNATFEITPKRLEEIIIKYKKRGYDFISADRLAELMTDKENRKGRHVCLTFDDGYRDNFELAFPILKKHNCPFVVFVNIENLNRESIQWRFALEDLLVANDHITLSDGTTYNCASISEKNKAFLEINKLYGGSDVSTIKGLFASYNIDWVKKADELMMTTEMVREMSEDELCTIGSHAVRHCGIARLPEEEQKKELLCSKQILEEITGKEIDHFAYPFGNHSDTTISIAKSIYKTAFIARGGRVRKKENIYELTRFILN
;
A
#
# COMPACT_ATOMS: atom_id res chain seq x y z
N MET A 1 2.93 -25.47 -17.26
CA MET A 1 3.70 -24.28 -17.68
C MET A 1 3.05 -23.58 -18.89
N PHE A 2 2.77 -24.26 -20.00
CA PHE A 2 2.16 -23.68 -21.22
C PHE A 2 0.79 -23.03 -21.01
N GLU A 3 -0.06 -23.58 -20.15
CA GLU A 3 -1.40 -23.03 -19.87
C GLU A 3 -1.32 -21.70 -19.11
N LYS A 4 -0.42 -21.60 -18.11
CA LYS A 4 -0.15 -20.32 -17.40
C LYS A 4 0.38 -19.24 -18.36
N ILE A 5 1.24 -19.61 -19.31
CA ILE A 5 1.75 -18.69 -20.34
C ILE A 5 0.64 -18.25 -21.29
N ARG A 6 -0.22 -19.16 -21.77
CA ARG A 6 -1.38 -18.81 -22.61
C ARG A 6 -2.36 -17.91 -21.88
N LYS A 7 -2.67 -18.18 -20.61
CA LYS A 7 -3.51 -17.32 -19.76
C LYS A 7 -2.91 -15.91 -19.65
N TYR A 8 -1.60 -15.82 -19.38
CA TYR A 8 -0.90 -14.53 -19.28
C TYR A 8 -0.92 -13.71 -20.58
N ILE A 9 -0.62 -14.33 -21.72
CA ILE A 9 -0.68 -13.68 -23.04
C ILE A 9 -2.12 -13.21 -23.32
N ARG A 10 -3.13 -14.05 -23.08
CA ARG A 10 -4.54 -13.72 -23.28
C ARG A 10 -5.00 -12.53 -22.44
N ILE A 11 -4.49 -12.39 -21.21
CA ILE A 11 -4.75 -11.24 -20.36
C ILE A 11 -4.06 -10.00 -20.94
N LYS A 12 -2.76 -10.07 -21.20
CA LYS A 12 -1.95 -8.92 -21.67
C LYS A 12 -2.42 -8.34 -23.02
N THR A 13 -3.01 -9.16 -23.88
CA THR A 13 -3.57 -8.71 -25.16
C THR A 13 -5.01 -8.23 -25.06
N SER A 14 -5.68 -8.40 -23.91
CA SER A 14 -7.04 -7.91 -23.76
C SER A 14 -7.09 -6.39 -23.53
N ARG A 15 -8.25 -5.77 -23.85
CA ARG A 15 -8.44 -4.33 -23.67
C ARG A 15 -8.26 -3.93 -22.20
N ALA A 16 -7.56 -2.81 -21.96
CA ALA A 16 -7.50 -2.18 -20.65
C ALA A 16 -8.88 -1.63 -20.25
N VAL A 17 -9.23 -1.83 -18.99
CA VAL A 17 -10.50 -1.37 -18.39
C VAL A 17 -10.25 -0.15 -17.52
N CYS A 18 -9.18 -0.17 -16.71
CA CYS A 18 -8.89 0.86 -15.74
C CYS A 18 -7.38 0.99 -15.51
N ASP A 19 -6.94 2.20 -15.22
CA ASP A 19 -5.62 2.48 -14.66
C ASP A 19 -5.74 2.45 -13.13
N ALA A 20 -5.47 1.30 -12.51
CA ALA A 20 -5.41 1.21 -11.06
C ALA A 20 -4.02 1.65 -10.58
N VAL A 21 -3.99 2.78 -9.88
CA VAL A 21 -2.76 3.44 -9.41
C VAL A 21 -2.51 3.08 -7.98
N MET A 22 -1.32 2.56 -7.69
CA MET A 22 -0.87 2.23 -6.34
C MET A 22 0.00 3.37 -5.80
N LEU A 23 -0.43 3.95 -4.70
CA LEU A 23 0.23 4.99 -3.93
C LEU A 23 0.43 4.48 -2.48
N HIS A 24 1.35 5.10 -1.75
CA HIS A 24 1.55 4.82 -0.33
C HIS A 24 1.59 6.14 0.42
N ARG A 25 2.70 6.85 0.40
CA ARG A 25 2.89 8.09 1.15
C ARG A 25 2.72 9.35 0.31
N VAL A 26 2.15 10.39 0.93
CA VAL A 26 2.11 11.75 0.37
C VAL A 26 2.89 12.66 1.31
N ARG A 27 4.06 13.16 0.88
CA ARG A 27 4.98 13.97 1.70
C ARG A 27 5.25 15.30 1.02
N GLU A 28 5.37 16.37 1.81
CA GLU A 28 5.76 17.70 1.28
C GLU A 28 7.09 17.61 0.53
N GLU A 29 8.04 16.86 1.07
CA GLU A 29 9.32 16.56 0.44
C GLU A 29 9.58 15.06 0.42
N LYS A 30 10.06 14.56 -0.71
CA LYS A 30 10.42 13.14 -0.85
C LYS A 30 11.68 12.81 -0.07
N SER A 31 11.77 11.58 0.39
CA SER A 31 12.96 11.03 1.03
C SER A 31 14.21 11.13 0.13
N VAL A 32 15.35 11.41 0.74
CA VAL A 32 16.68 11.28 0.11
C VAL A 32 17.07 9.80 -0.06
N ILE A 33 16.41 8.89 0.67
CA ILE A 33 16.56 7.45 0.55
C ILE A 33 15.71 6.96 -0.62
N LYS A 34 16.34 6.63 -1.73
CA LYS A 34 15.66 6.26 -3.00
C LYS A 34 14.66 5.14 -2.86
N SER A 35 14.95 4.15 -1.99
CA SER A 35 14.02 3.03 -1.73
C SER A 35 12.70 3.50 -1.15
N ASN A 36 12.72 4.44 -0.20
CA ASN A 36 11.52 5.02 0.38
C ASN A 36 10.86 5.99 -0.61
N ALA A 37 11.65 6.87 -1.24
CA ALA A 37 11.17 7.84 -2.24
C ALA A 37 10.39 7.19 -3.41
N THR A 38 10.63 5.91 -3.71
CA THR A 38 9.90 5.16 -4.75
C THR A 38 8.40 5.03 -4.44
N PHE A 39 8.05 4.99 -3.16
CA PHE A 39 6.67 4.86 -2.67
C PHE A 39 6.07 6.20 -2.21
N GLU A 40 6.72 7.30 -2.50
CA GLU A 40 6.33 8.64 -2.07
C GLU A 40 5.97 9.53 -3.25
N ILE A 41 4.94 10.36 -3.05
CA ILE A 41 4.53 11.41 -3.97
C ILE A 41 4.36 12.72 -3.20
N THR A 42 4.58 13.87 -3.84
CA THR A 42 4.26 15.15 -3.19
C THR A 42 2.81 15.56 -3.42
N PRO A 43 2.20 16.39 -2.53
CA PRO A 43 0.86 16.96 -2.73
C PRO A 43 0.71 17.61 -4.12
N LYS A 44 1.69 18.44 -4.51
CA LYS A 44 1.73 19.06 -5.82
C LYS A 44 1.73 18.02 -6.96
N ARG A 45 2.53 16.97 -6.83
CA ARG A 45 2.61 15.92 -7.85
C ARG A 45 1.33 15.11 -7.95
N LEU A 46 0.68 14.80 -6.82
CA LEU A 46 -0.63 14.16 -6.79
C LEU A 46 -1.68 14.98 -7.55
N GLU A 47 -1.73 16.29 -7.27
CA GLU A 47 -2.65 17.20 -7.95
C GLU A 47 -2.38 17.32 -9.45
N GLU A 48 -1.12 17.42 -9.88
CA GLU A 48 -0.73 17.39 -11.30
C GLU A 48 -1.18 16.13 -12.02
N ILE A 49 -1.07 14.97 -11.36
CA ILE A 49 -1.53 13.69 -11.91
C ILE A 49 -3.04 13.69 -12.09
N ILE A 50 -3.79 14.13 -11.09
CA ILE A 50 -5.26 14.22 -11.17
C ILE A 50 -5.66 15.11 -12.36
N ILE A 51 -5.10 16.31 -12.45
CA ILE A 51 -5.39 17.26 -13.54
C ILE A 51 -5.03 16.65 -14.90
N LYS A 52 -3.90 15.96 -15.01
CA LYS A 52 -3.46 15.29 -16.25
C LYS A 52 -4.43 14.19 -16.69
N TYR A 53 -4.92 13.36 -15.78
CA TYR A 53 -5.91 12.33 -16.08
C TYR A 53 -7.23 12.96 -16.53
N LYS A 54 -7.75 13.98 -15.83
CA LYS A 54 -8.96 14.70 -16.20
C LYS A 54 -8.86 15.35 -17.60
N LYS A 55 -7.75 16.03 -17.89
CA LYS A 55 -7.50 16.61 -19.22
C LYS A 55 -7.46 15.59 -20.35
N ARG A 56 -7.15 14.33 -20.04
CA ARG A 56 -7.14 13.22 -20.99
C ARG A 56 -8.49 12.49 -21.11
N GLY A 57 -9.52 12.97 -20.44
CA GLY A 57 -10.87 12.40 -20.45
C GLY A 57 -10.94 11.07 -19.69
N TYR A 58 -10.21 10.94 -18.59
CA TYR A 58 -10.36 9.83 -17.67
C TYR A 58 -11.36 10.19 -16.56
N ASP A 59 -12.22 9.24 -16.23
CA ASP A 59 -13.11 9.30 -15.08
C ASP A 59 -12.44 8.64 -13.89
N PHE A 60 -12.39 9.34 -12.76
CA PHE A 60 -11.99 8.75 -11.48
C PHE A 60 -13.13 7.92 -10.92
N ILE A 61 -12.86 6.66 -10.59
CA ILE A 61 -13.85 5.71 -10.13
C ILE A 61 -13.45 5.05 -8.81
N SER A 62 -14.47 4.65 -8.01
CA SER A 62 -14.27 3.85 -6.80
C SER A 62 -13.86 2.41 -7.12
N ALA A 63 -13.43 1.67 -6.11
CA ALA A 63 -13.16 0.24 -6.24
C ALA A 63 -14.43 -0.56 -6.55
N ASP A 64 -15.60 -0.16 -6.01
CA ASP A 64 -16.90 -0.76 -6.35
C ASP A 64 -17.22 -0.59 -7.83
N ARG A 65 -17.06 0.63 -8.35
CA ARG A 65 -17.29 0.86 -9.79
C ARG A 65 -16.33 0.05 -10.65
N LEU A 66 -15.08 -0.12 -10.22
CA LEU A 66 -14.15 -1.01 -10.91
C LEU A 66 -14.63 -2.47 -10.88
N ALA A 67 -15.14 -2.95 -9.74
CA ALA A 67 -15.71 -4.29 -9.61
C ALA A 67 -16.87 -4.52 -10.58
N GLU A 68 -17.79 -3.55 -10.67
CA GLU A 68 -18.88 -3.57 -11.63
C GLU A 68 -18.38 -3.64 -13.11
N LEU A 69 -17.40 -2.79 -13.46
CA LEU A 69 -16.78 -2.81 -14.78
C LEU A 69 -16.09 -4.14 -15.11
N MET A 70 -15.63 -4.86 -14.13
CA MET A 70 -15.01 -6.18 -14.34
C MET A 70 -16.05 -7.28 -14.55
N THR A 71 -17.23 -7.17 -13.96
CA THR A 71 -18.33 -8.15 -14.07
C THR A 71 -19.28 -7.85 -15.21
N ASP A 72 -19.65 -6.59 -15.43
CA ASP A 72 -20.54 -6.15 -16.53
C ASP A 72 -19.76 -5.95 -17.84
N LYS A 73 -20.09 -6.78 -18.83
CA LYS A 73 -19.43 -6.75 -20.15
C LYS A 73 -19.88 -5.61 -21.05
N GLU A 74 -21.08 -5.06 -20.83
CA GLU A 74 -21.71 -4.06 -21.72
C GLU A 74 -21.31 -2.62 -21.40
N ASN A 75 -21.07 -2.30 -20.11
CA ASN A 75 -20.84 -0.94 -19.63
C ASN A 75 -19.36 -0.48 -19.54
N ARG A 76 -18.46 -1.11 -20.27
CA ARG A 76 -17.01 -0.80 -20.23
C ARG A 76 -16.60 0.32 -21.18
N LYS A 77 -17.46 1.32 -21.38
CA LYS A 77 -17.12 2.51 -22.18
C LYS A 77 -16.36 3.52 -21.33
N GLY A 78 -15.45 4.26 -21.95
CA GLY A 78 -14.68 5.30 -21.28
C GLY A 78 -13.25 4.90 -20.94
N ARG A 79 -12.54 5.81 -20.27
CA ARG A 79 -11.21 5.65 -19.72
C ARG A 79 -11.31 5.88 -18.22
N HIS A 80 -10.90 4.92 -17.42
CA HIS A 80 -11.09 4.97 -15.99
C HIS A 80 -9.76 4.92 -15.25
N VAL A 81 -9.69 5.60 -14.13
CA VAL A 81 -8.58 5.54 -13.16
C VAL A 81 -9.14 5.31 -11.76
N CYS A 82 -8.57 4.35 -11.04
CA CYS A 82 -8.85 4.06 -9.64
C CYS A 82 -7.60 4.35 -8.83
N LEU A 83 -7.68 5.30 -7.90
CA LEU A 83 -6.57 5.62 -6.99
C LEU A 83 -6.63 4.72 -5.77
N THR A 84 -5.51 4.09 -5.42
CA THR A 84 -5.40 3.21 -4.25
C THR A 84 -4.20 3.62 -3.42
N PHE A 85 -4.37 3.68 -2.09
CA PHE A 85 -3.32 3.95 -1.12
C PHE A 85 -3.16 2.75 -0.22
N ASP A 86 -1.94 2.27 -0.01
CA ASP A 86 -1.66 1.12 0.83
C ASP A 86 -1.12 1.56 2.20
N ASP A 87 -1.16 0.66 3.19
CA ASP A 87 -0.59 0.73 4.53
C ASP A 87 -1.32 1.63 5.55
N GLY A 88 -2.17 2.56 5.14
CA GLY A 88 -2.88 3.45 6.05
C GLY A 88 -2.00 4.53 6.68
N TYR A 89 -1.14 5.17 5.89
CA TYR A 89 -0.32 6.29 6.36
C TYR A 89 -1.15 7.52 6.73
N ARG A 90 -0.72 8.24 7.78
CA ARG A 90 -1.33 9.48 8.27
C ARG A 90 -1.43 10.56 7.20
N ASP A 91 -0.42 10.67 6.35
CA ASP A 91 -0.39 11.64 5.26
C ASP A 91 -1.43 11.37 4.14
N ASN A 92 -2.02 10.18 4.10
CA ASN A 92 -3.19 9.93 3.24
C ASN A 92 -4.41 10.73 3.74
N PHE A 93 -4.60 10.85 5.05
CA PHE A 93 -5.63 11.67 5.67
C PHE A 93 -5.30 13.15 5.59
N GLU A 94 -4.11 13.55 6.02
CA GLU A 94 -3.75 14.95 6.22
C GLU A 94 -3.46 15.70 4.90
N LEU A 95 -2.84 15.03 3.90
CA LEU A 95 -2.37 15.66 2.68
C LEU A 95 -3.10 15.19 1.43
N ALA A 96 -3.34 13.86 1.27
CA ALA A 96 -3.99 13.36 0.06
C ALA A 96 -5.49 13.62 0.06
N PHE A 97 -6.19 13.34 1.14
CA PHE A 97 -7.65 13.43 1.24
C PHE A 97 -8.20 14.81 0.89
N PRO A 98 -7.67 15.94 1.40
CA PRO A 98 -8.14 17.27 1.00
C PRO A 98 -8.00 17.54 -0.50
N ILE A 99 -6.92 17.07 -1.14
CA ILE A 99 -6.70 17.22 -2.57
C ILE A 99 -7.72 16.40 -3.36
N LEU A 100 -7.96 15.15 -2.94
CA LEU A 100 -8.91 14.26 -3.58
C LEU A 100 -10.35 14.80 -3.49
N LYS A 101 -10.72 15.34 -2.33
CA LYS A 101 -12.02 16.05 -2.13
C LYS A 101 -12.14 17.26 -3.04
N LYS A 102 -11.14 18.16 -3.06
CA LYS A 102 -11.10 19.34 -3.95
C LYS A 102 -11.36 18.98 -5.39
N HIS A 103 -10.87 17.85 -5.83
CA HIS A 103 -11.00 17.40 -7.21
C HIS A 103 -12.16 16.41 -7.43
N ASN A 104 -12.98 16.10 -6.44
CA ASN A 104 -14.05 15.09 -6.53
C ASN A 104 -13.55 13.77 -7.14
N CYS A 105 -12.50 13.21 -6.56
CA CYS A 105 -11.83 12.01 -7.02
C CYS A 105 -12.06 10.86 -6.05
N PRO A 106 -12.86 9.83 -6.39
CA PRO A 106 -12.95 8.60 -5.61
C PRO A 106 -11.60 7.90 -5.46
N PHE A 107 -11.38 7.31 -4.30
CA PHE A 107 -10.16 6.57 -3.97
C PHE A 107 -10.42 5.48 -2.94
N VAL A 108 -9.47 4.56 -2.78
CA VAL A 108 -9.50 3.54 -1.72
C VAL A 108 -8.24 3.59 -0.90
N VAL A 109 -8.36 3.43 0.42
CA VAL A 109 -7.23 3.26 1.34
C VAL A 109 -7.29 1.84 1.90
N PHE A 110 -6.27 1.05 1.61
CA PHE A 110 -6.08 -0.28 2.16
C PHE A 110 -5.34 -0.19 3.48
N VAL A 111 -6.05 -0.44 4.57
CA VAL A 111 -5.55 -0.25 5.93
C VAL A 111 -5.04 -1.55 6.51
N ASN A 112 -3.85 -1.51 7.09
CA ASN A 112 -3.24 -2.60 7.82
C ASN A 112 -3.51 -2.45 9.33
N ILE A 113 -3.98 -3.51 10.00
CA ILE A 113 -4.39 -3.44 11.40
C ILE A 113 -3.19 -3.26 12.35
N GLU A 114 -2.09 -3.97 12.09
CA GLU A 114 -0.86 -3.85 12.87
C GLU A 114 -0.34 -2.40 12.92
N ASN A 115 -0.50 -1.65 11.81
CA ASN A 115 -0.16 -0.24 11.73
C ASN A 115 -1.11 0.62 12.59
N LEU A 116 -2.42 0.37 12.54
CA LEU A 116 -3.40 1.08 13.37
C LEU A 116 -3.16 0.87 14.86
N ASN A 117 -2.83 -0.34 15.26
CA ASN A 117 -2.59 -0.71 16.66
C ASN A 117 -1.20 -0.30 17.18
N ARG A 118 -0.34 0.31 16.34
CA ARG A 118 1.06 0.64 16.70
C ARG A 118 1.93 -0.58 17.01
N GLU A 119 1.55 -1.75 16.53
CA GLU A 119 2.31 -2.99 16.67
C GLU A 119 3.48 -3.05 15.67
N SER A 120 3.34 -2.42 14.53
CA SER A 120 4.40 -2.24 13.53
C SER A 120 5.35 -1.11 13.93
N ILE A 121 6.64 -1.41 14.00
CA ILE A 121 7.67 -0.47 14.49
C ILE A 121 8.17 0.55 13.45
N GLN A 122 7.70 0.52 12.24
CA GLN A 122 8.09 1.44 11.14
C GLN A 122 9.61 1.67 11.01
N TRP A 123 10.40 0.63 11.24
CA TRP A 123 11.86 0.67 11.41
C TRP A 123 12.60 1.25 10.20
N ARG A 124 12.09 1.09 9.00
CA ARG A 124 12.72 1.64 7.78
C ARG A 124 12.74 3.16 7.79
N PHE A 125 11.71 3.79 8.34
CA PHE A 125 11.64 5.25 8.48
C PHE A 125 12.49 5.72 9.66
N ALA A 126 12.55 4.96 10.74
CA ALA A 126 13.49 5.24 11.83
C ALA A 126 14.96 5.13 11.37
N LEU A 127 15.28 4.13 10.54
CA LEU A 127 16.61 4.02 9.92
C LEU A 127 16.90 5.22 8.99
N GLU A 128 15.91 5.66 8.19
CA GLU A 128 16.05 6.87 7.37
C GLU A 128 16.41 8.07 8.22
N ASP A 129 15.69 8.30 9.32
CA ASP A 129 15.95 9.43 10.23
C ASP A 129 17.38 9.38 10.80
N LEU A 130 17.84 8.21 11.25
CA LEU A 130 19.20 8.03 11.75
C LEU A 130 20.25 8.34 10.69
N LEU A 131 20.07 7.80 9.47
CA LEU A 131 21.01 8.05 8.39
C LEU A 131 21.01 9.51 7.93
N VAL A 132 19.86 10.18 7.97
CA VAL A 132 19.77 11.60 7.59
C VAL A 132 20.42 12.51 8.63
N ALA A 133 20.24 12.20 9.90
CA ALA A 133 20.71 13.02 11.02
C ALA A 133 22.22 12.86 11.34
N ASN A 134 22.87 11.82 10.82
CA ASN A 134 24.26 11.49 11.22
C ASN A 134 25.18 11.33 9.99
N ASP A 135 26.47 11.52 10.18
CA ASP A 135 27.51 11.22 9.18
C ASP A 135 27.99 9.77 9.24
N HIS A 136 27.75 9.10 10.36
CA HIS A 136 27.97 7.66 10.55
C HIS A 136 27.00 7.12 11.59
N ILE A 137 26.62 5.85 11.46
CA ILE A 137 25.84 5.11 12.46
C ILE A 137 26.56 3.80 12.81
N THR A 138 26.46 3.38 14.07
CA THR A 138 27.01 2.11 14.55
C THR A 138 25.89 1.28 15.14
N LEU A 139 25.65 0.11 14.59
CA LEU A 139 24.64 -0.84 15.08
C LEU A 139 25.14 -1.55 16.36
N SER A 140 24.21 -2.14 17.11
CA SER A 140 24.56 -2.82 18.39
C SER A 140 25.49 -4.04 18.23
N ASP A 141 25.62 -4.59 17.02
CA ASP A 141 26.58 -5.64 16.68
C ASP A 141 28.01 -5.10 16.43
N GLY A 142 28.22 -3.79 16.55
CA GLY A 142 29.48 -3.10 16.29
C GLY A 142 29.71 -2.68 14.84
N THR A 143 28.83 -3.03 13.92
CA THR A 143 28.96 -2.65 12.51
C THR A 143 28.71 -1.16 12.30
N THR A 144 29.67 -0.46 11.68
CA THR A 144 29.59 0.98 11.40
C THR A 144 29.36 1.25 9.92
N TYR A 145 28.45 2.17 9.62
CA TYR A 145 28.13 2.63 8.27
C TYR A 145 28.41 4.13 8.14
N ASN A 146 29.18 4.51 7.11
CA ASN A 146 29.30 5.91 6.74
C ASN A 146 28.03 6.38 6.05
N CYS A 147 27.56 7.57 6.39
CA CYS A 147 26.37 8.21 5.85
C CYS A 147 26.48 9.73 5.74
N ALA A 148 27.68 10.29 5.54
CA ALA A 148 27.91 11.72 5.36
C ALA A 148 27.30 12.25 4.05
N SER A 149 27.39 11.48 2.96
CA SER A 149 26.81 11.84 1.67
C SER A 149 25.49 11.11 1.38
N ILE A 150 24.66 11.68 0.49
CA ILE A 150 23.42 11.03 0.01
C ILE A 150 23.71 9.63 -0.58
N SER A 151 24.83 9.47 -1.26
CA SER A 151 25.23 8.17 -1.83
C SER A 151 25.48 7.14 -0.75
N GLU A 152 26.21 7.51 0.30
CA GLU A 152 26.52 6.65 1.44
C GLU A 152 25.26 6.31 2.25
N LYS A 153 24.37 7.30 2.50
CA LYS A 153 23.06 7.08 3.14
C LYS A 153 22.25 5.99 2.40
N ASN A 154 22.16 6.11 1.07
CA ASN A 154 21.45 5.13 0.25
C ASN A 154 22.11 3.74 0.27
N LYS A 155 23.45 3.69 0.24
CA LYS A 155 24.20 2.43 0.33
C LYS A 155 23.97 1.75 1.68
N ALA A 156 24.15 2.48 2.78
CA ALA A 156 23.92 1.99 4.13
C ALA A 156 22.49 1.48 4.32
N PHE A 157 21.49 2.25 3.85
CA PHE A 157 20.09 1.84 3.91
C PHE A 157 19.84 0.50 3.19
N LEU A 158 20.36 0.35 1.97
CA LEU A 158 20.18 -0.87 1.17
C LEU A 158 20.86 -2.08 1.82
N GLU A 159 22.07 -1.91 2.35
CA GLU A 159 22.82 -2.97 3.03
C GLU A 159 22.10 -3.42 4.30
N ILE A 160 21.71 -2.49 5.16
CA ILE A 160 20.98 -2.79 6.40
C ILE A 160 19.63 -3.44 6.09
N ASN A 161 18.88 -2.90 5.13
CA ASN A 161 17.60 -3.48 4.74
C ASN A 161 17.74 -4.88 4.12
N LYS A 162 18.83 -5.14 3.39
CA LYS A 162 19.11 -6.47 2.84
C LYS A 162 19.41 -7.49 3.94
N LEU A 163 20.17 -7.09 4.96
CA LEU A 163 20.56 -7.96 6.06
C LEU A 163 19.40 -8.23 7.03
N TYR A 164 18.63 -7.21 7.36
CA TYR A 164 17.66 -7.24 8.46
C TYR A 164 16.20 -7.03 8.06
N GLY A 165 15.90 -6.81 6.78
CA GLY A 165 14.54 -6.51 6.30
C GLY A 165 13.49 -7.60 6.52
N GLY A 166 13.92 -8.83 6.83
CA GLY A 166 13.05 -9.95 7.18
C GLY A 166 13.11 -10.36 8.65
N SER A 167 13.83 -9.59 9.48
CA SER A 167 14.00 -9.90 10.92
C SER A 167 12.74 -9.57 11.72
N ASP A 168 12.58 -10.25 12.85
CA ASP A 168 11.52 -9.96 13.80
C ASP A 168 11.74 -8.62 14.53
N VAL A 169 10.68 -8.13 15.18
CA VAL A 169 10.66 -6.84 15.88
C VAL A 169 11.72 -6.77 16.99
N SER A 170 11.97 -7.87 17.71
CA SER A 170 12.94 -7.88 18.82
C SER A 170 14.36 -7.73 18.31
N THR A 171 14.71 -8.40 17.23
CA THR A 171 15.98 -8.28 16.53
C THR A 171 16.22 -6.84 16.06
N ILE A 172 15.23 -6.23 15.41
CA ILE A 172 15.34 -4.84 14.94
C ILE A 172 15.51 -3.86 16.11
N LYS A 173 14.70 -3.99 17.16
CA LYS A 173 14.84 -3.15 18.37
C LYS A 173 16.21 -3.31 19.04
N GLY A 174 16.72 -4.53 19.10
CA GLY A 174 18.05 -4.82 19.64
C GLY A 174 19.16 -4.17 18.81
N LEU A 175 19.05 -4.21 17.47
CA LEU A 175 20.02 -3.65 16.55
C LEU A 175 20.22 -2.13 16.72
N PHE A 176 19.14 -1.41 17.05
CA PHE A 176 19.12 0.04 17.23
C PHE A 176 19.02 0.48 18.72
N ALA A 177 19.31 -0.40 19.67
CA ALA A 177 19.11 -0.13 21.09
C ALA A 177 19.89 1.10 21.60
N SER A 178 21.08 1.37 21.04
CA SER A 178 21.91 2.54 21.40
C SER A 178 21.31 3.90 21.00
N TYR A 179 20.30 3.90 20.10
CA TYR A 179 19.71 5.15 19.60
C TYR A 179 18.45 5.59 20.36
N ASN A 180 17.99 4.81 21.33
CA ASN A 180 16.80 5.13 22.15
C ASN A 180 15.57 5.55 21.32
N ILE A 181 15.29 4.83 20.22
CA ILE A 181 14.18 5.14 19.34
C ILE A 181 12.86 4.91 20.06
N ASP A 182 12.01 5.95 20.11
CA ASP A 182 10.63 5.79 20.55
C ASP A 182 9.79 5.24 19.39
N TRP A 183 9.63 3.93 19.37
CA TRP A 183 8.95 3.18 18.31
C TRP A 183 7.44 3.49 18.23
N VAL A 184 6.81 3.76 19.38
CA VAL A 184 5.38 4.13 19.42
C VAL A 184 5.19 5.52 18.82
N LYS A 185 5.99 6.49 19.27
CA LYS A 185 5.97 7.83 18.71
C LYS A 185 6.24 7.81 17.21
N LYS A 186 7.20 7.00 16.72
CA LYS A 186 7.48 6.86 15.28
C LYS A 186 6.28 6.32 14.53
N ALA A 187 5.57 5.34 15.06
CA ALA A 187 4.35 4.83 14.45
C ALA A 187 3.21 5.88 14.49
N ASP A 188 3.07 6.63 15.58
CA ASP A 188 2.08 7.72 15.70
C ASP A 188 2.30 8.85 14.69
N GLU A 189 3.55 9.18 14.41
CA GLU A 189 3.89 10.17 13.38
C GLU A 189 3.51 9.72 11.97
N LEU A 190 3.55 8.43 11.69
CA LEU A 190 3.46 7.89 10.34
C LEU A 190 2.09 7.31 10.00
N MET A 191 1.39 6.73 10.96
CA MET A 191 0.20 5.93 10.71
C MET A 191 -1.08 6.66 11.14
N MET A 192 -2.18 6.45 10.38
CA MET A 192 -3.49 6.95 10.76
C MET A 192 -3.92 6.42 12.13
N THR A 193 -4.80 7.14 12.81
CA THR A 193 -5.54 6.64 13.96
C THR A 193 -6.86 5.99 13.52
N THR A 194 -7.49 5.25 14.41
CA THR A 194 -8.81 4.66 14.19
C THR A 194 -9.87 5.75 13.88
N GLU A 195 -9.76 6.92 14.54
CA GLU A 195 -10.65 8.05 14.30
C GLU A 195 -10.48 8.61 12.88
N MET A 196 -9.24 8.74 12.39
CA MET A 196 -8.97 9.20 11.01
C MET A 196 -9.57 8.22 9.99
N VAL A 197 -9.44 6.91 10.21
CA VAL A 197 -10.03 5.89 9.33
C VAL A 197 -11.56 6.01 9.33
N ARG A 198 -12.18 6.19 10.51
CA ARG A 198 -13.62 6.38 10.64
C ARG A 198 -14.08 7.64 9.91
N GLU A 199 -13.44 8.78 10.15
CA GLU A 199 -13.77 10.06 9.50
C GLU A 199 -13.64 9.96 7.98
N MET A 200 -12.55 9.38 7.46
CA MET A 200 -12.41 9.16 6.02
C MET A 200 -13.51 8.27 5.45
N SER A 201 -13.92 7.26 6.20
CA SER A 201 -14.96 6.32 5.75
C SER A 201 -16.34 6.96 5.61
N GLU A 202 -16.61 8.06 6.30
CA GLU A 202 -17.88 8.80 6.21
C GLU A 202 -18.02 9.57 4.88
N ASP A 203 -16.90 9.88 4.22
CA ASP A 203 -16.90 10.59 2.94
C ASP A 203 -17.19 9.64 1.77
N GLU A 204 -18.13 10.04 0.90
CA GLU A 204 -18.56 9.23 -0.26
C GLU A 204 -17.45 8.94 -1.27
N LEU A 205 -16.39 9.76 -1.28
CA LEU A 205 -15.26 9.58 -2.17
C LEU A 205 -14.26 8.53 -1.65
N CYS A 206 -14.28 8.23 -0.35
CA CYS A 206 -13.32 7.32 0.28
C CYS A 206 -13.93 5.93 0.49
N THR A 207 -13.27 4.93 -0.03
CA THR A 207 -13.52 3.52 0.31
C THR A 207 -12.40 3.03 1.23
N ILE A 208 -12.74 2.46 2.38
CA ILE A 208 -11.76 1.75 3.21
C ILE A 208 -11.73 0.29 2.73
N GLY A 209 -10.53 -0.20 2.48
CA GLY A 209 -10.25 -1.58 2.15
C GLY A 209 -9.28 -2.21 3.15
N SER A 210 -9.17 -3.53 3.13
CA SER A 210 -8.29 -4.27 4.03
C SER A 210 -6.91 -4.51 3.41
N HIS A 211 -5.86 -4.39 4.25
CA HIS A 211 -4.48 -4.76 3.90
C HIS A 211 -3.92 -5.81 4.87
N ALA A 212 -4.77 -6.77 5.28
CA ALA A 212 -4.53 -7.81 6.28
C ALA A 212 -4.33 -7.28 7.72
N VAL A 213 -4.17 -8.19 8.68
CA VAL A 213 -3.83 -7.85 10.06
C VAL A 213 -2.36 -7.47 10.14
N ARG A 214 -1.47 -8.40 9.77
CA ARG A 214 -0.01 -8.19 9.74
C ARG A 214 0.45 -7.85 8.32
N HIS A 215 1.37 -6.90 8.19
CA HIS A 215 1.97 -6.58 6.90
C HIS A 215 3.04 -7.62 6.52
N CYS A 216 2.61 -8.82 6.16
CA CYS A 216 3.48 -9.96 5.86
C CYS A 216 3.15 -10.63 4.52
N GLY A 217 4.02 -11.53 4.06
CA GLY A 217 3.79 -12.32 2.86
C GLY A 217 2.72 -13.41 3.10
N ILE A 218 1.45 -13.07 2.92
CA ILE A 218 0.29 -13.92 3.27
C ILE A 218 0.38 -15.33 2.70
N ALA A 219 0.77 -15.49 1.43
CA ALA A 219 0.87 -16.80 0.79
C ALA A 219 1.95 -17.73 1.39
N ARG A 220 2.79 -17.22 2.29
CA ARG A 220 3.80 -18.02 3.01
C ARG A 220 3.27 -18.63 4.31
N LEU A 221 2.10 -18.18 4.76
CA LEU A 221 1.46 -18.65 5.97
C LEU A 221 0.70 -19.96 5.71
N PRO A 222 0.48 -20.80 6.73
CA PRO A 222 -0.50 -21.88 6.67
C PRO A 222 -1.89 -21.38 6.27
N GLU A 223 -2.69 -22.21 5.61
CA GLU A 223 -4.00 -21.80 5.06
C GLU A 223 -4.93 -21.19 6.12
N GLU A 224 -5.00 -21.80 7.31
CA GLU A 224 -5.82 -21.28 8.41
C GLU A 224 -5.36 -19.90 8.90
N GLU A 225 -4.05 -19.64 8.91
CA GLU A 225 -3.53 -18.32 9.24
C GLU A 225 -3.84 -17.31 8.13
N GLN A 226 -3.72 -17.70 6.85
CA GLN A 226 -4.14 -16.84 5.74
C GLN A 226 -5.59 -16.41 5.89
N LYS A 227 -6.49 -17.36 6.18
CA LYS A 227 -7.91 -17.09 6.41
C LYS A 227 -8.13 -16.14 7.59
N LYS A 228 -7.40 -16.36 8.69
CA LYS A 228 -7.47 -15.50 9.87
C LYS A 228 -7.01 -14.07 9.55
N GLU A 229 -5.89 -13.90 8.84
CA GLU A 229 -5.38 -12.59 8.42
C GLU A 229 -6.42 -11.78 7.62
N LEU A 230 -7.08 -12.42 6.67
CA LEU A 230 -8.06 -11.78 5.80
C LEU A 230 -9.38 -11.50 6.53
N LEU A 231 -9.90 -12.48 7.28
CA LEU A 231 -11.20 -12.36 7.96
C LEU A 231 -11.14 -11.38 9.13
N CYS A 232 -10.14 -11.52 10.02
CA CYS A 232 -10.03 -10.63 11.17
C CYS A 232 -9.80 -9.18 10.77
N SER A 233 -8.99 -8.92 9.73
CA SER A 233 -8.79 -7.54 9.27
C SER A 233 -10.08 -6.92 8.72
N LYS A 234 -10.91 -7.70 7.99
CA LYS A 234 -12.23 -7.26 7.55
C LYS A 234 -13.11 -6.89 8.74
N GLN A 235 -13.27 -7.80 9.70
CA GLN A 235 -14.12 -7.61 10.87
C GLN A 235 -13.73 -6.37 11.69
N ILE A 236 -12.44 -6.20 11.97
CA ILE A 236 -11.94 -5.05 12.74
C ILE A 236 -12.24 -3.73 12.00
N LEU A 237 -12.03 -3.69 10.68
CA LEU A 237 -12.31 -2.49 9.90
C LEU A 237 -13.80 -2.21 9.78
N GLU A 238 -14.65 -3.23 9.72
CA GLU A 238 -16.12 -3.10 9.77
C GLU A 238 -16.59 -2.56 11.11
N GLU A 239 -16.00 -3.00 12.22
CA GLU A 239 -16.27 -2.44 13.56
C GLU A 239 -15.86 -0.95 13.66
N ILE A 240 -14.72 -0.58 13.08
CA ILE A 240 -14.22 0.80 13.08
C ILE A 240 -15.11 1.73 12.26
N THR A 241 -15.49 1.29 11.05
CA THR A 241 -16.16 2.14 10.05
C THR A 241 -17.68 2.07 10.11
N GLY A 242 -18.23 0.98 10.69
CA GLY A 242 -19.66 0.68 10.59
C GLY A 242 -20.13 0.33 9.17
N LYS A 243 -19.21 0.09 8.23
CA LYS A 243 -19.47 -0.20 6.82
C LYS A 243 -18.88 -1.53 6.41
N GLU A 244 -19.45 -2.15 5.37
CA GLU A 244 -18.92 -3.38 4.78
C GLU A 244 -17.54 -3.12 4.13
N ILE A 245 -16.57 -4.00 4.37
CA ILE A 245 -15.21 -3.94 3.81
C ILE A 245 -15.10 -4.97 2.69
N ASP A 246 -15.23 -4.51 1.47
CA ASP A 246 -15.40 -5.33 0.26
C ASP A 246 -14.14 -5.55 -0.57
N HIS A 247 -13.11 -4.77 -0.30
CA HIS A 247 -11.89 -4.74 -1.11
C HIS A 247 -10.66 -5.08 -0.29
N PHE A 248 -9.76 -5.86 -0.89
CA PHE A 248 -8.52 -6.30 -0.27
C PHE A 248 -7.30 -5.96 -1.13
N ALA A 249 -6.16 -5.62 -0.52
CA ALA A 249 -4.89 -5.58 -1.21
C ALA A 249 -3.91 -6.54 -0.53
N TYR A 250 -3.25 -7.40 -1.33
CA TYR A 250 -2.26 -8.33 -0.78
C TYR A 250 -0.98 -7.58 -0.40
N PRO A 251 -0.51 -7.63 0.86
CA PRO A 251 0.78 -7.09 1.24
C PRO A 251 1.89 -7.63 0.34
N PHE A 252 2.76 -6.74 -0.15
CA PHE A 252 3.81 -7.05 -1.14
C PHE A 252 3.29 -7.64 -2.47
N GLY A 253 1.99 -7.67 -2.72
CA GLY A 253 1.38 -8.43 -3.81
C GLY A 253 1.57 -9.94 -3.69
N ASN A 254 1.89 -10.45 -2.48
CA ASN A 254 2.18 -11.86 -2.22
C ASN A 254 0.87 -12.65 -2.09
N HIS A 255 0.59 -13.51 -3.07
CA HIS A 255 -0.62 -14.34 -3.14
C HIS A 255 -0.32 -15.71 -3.77
N SER A 256 -1.22 -16.65 -3.54
CA SER A 256 -1.25 -18.00 -4.11
C SER A 256 -2.66 -18.36 -4.55
N ASP A 257 -2.83 -19.49 -5.22
CA ASP A 257 -4.17 -19.99 -5.59
C ASP A 257 -5.03 -20.20 -4.32
N THR A 258 -4.44 -20.64 -3.20
CA THR A 258 -5.10 -20.76 -1.89
C THR A 258 -5.54 -19.40 -1.37
N THR A 259 -4.62 -18.40 -1.33
CA THR A 259 -4.95 -17.06 -0.84
C THR A 259 -6.05 -16.41 -1.68
N ILE A 260 -6.04 -16.62 -3.00
CA ILE A 260 -7.09 -16.13 -3.92
C ILE A 260 -8.43 -16.78 -3.61
N SER A 261 -8.45 -18.11 -3.34
CA SER A 261 -9.67 -18.83 -2.97
C SER A 261 -10.28 -18.29 -1.67
N ILE A 262 -9.44 -18.00 -0.68
CA ILE A 262 -9.85 -17.39 0.59
C ILE A 262 -10.39 -15.97 0.34
N ALA A 263 -9.67 -15.14 -0.38
CA ALA A 263 -10.09 -13.76 -0.69
C ALA A 263 -11.45 -13.74 -1.42
N LYS A 264 -11.68 -14.68 -2.34
CA LYS A 264 -12.95 -14.84 -3.06
C LYS A 264 -14.13 -15.13 -2.14
N SER A 265 -13.93 -15.81 -1.02
CA SER A 265 -15.00 -16.10 -0.05
C SER A 265 -15.30 -14.95 0.91
N ILE A 266 -14.43 -13.92 0.97
CA ILE A 266 -14.48 -12.86 1.97
C ILE A 266 -14.74 -11.48 1.35
N TYR A 267 -14.13 -11.20 0.17
CA TYR A 267 -14.13 -9.88 -0.45
C TYR A 267 -14.77 -9.89 -1.85
N LYS A 268 -15.19 -8.73 -2.33
CA LYS A 268 -15.67 -8.53 -3.71
C LYS A 268 -14.52 -8.47 -4.72
N THR A 269 -13.39 -7.83 -4.32
CA THR A 269 -12.20 -7.73 -5.17
C THR A 269 -10.91 -7.84 -4.36
N ALA A 270 -9.81 -8.24 -5.04
CA ALA A 270 -8.49 -8.14 -4.44
C ALA A 270 -7.44 -7.61 -5.43
N PHE A 271 -6.51 -6.80 -4.92
CA PHE A 271 -5.50 -6.09 -5.68
C PHE A 271 -4.10 -6.61 -5.40
N ILE A 272 -3.29 -6.74 -6.45
CA ILE A 272 -1.89 -7.15 -6.38
C ILE A 272 -0.95 -5.97 -6.70
N ALA A 273 0.29 -6.04 -6.21
CA ALA A 273 1.34 -5.06 -6.50
C ALA A 273 2.15 -5.44 -7.75
N ARG A 274 1.48 -5.64 -8.89
CA ARG A 274 2.13 -5.97 -10.16
C ARG A 274 1.89 -4.84 -11.15
N GLY A 275 2.95 -4.35 -11.80
CA GLY A 275 2.84 -3.30 -12.81
C GLY A 275 1.94 -3.67 -13.99
N GLY A 276 0.97 -2.82 -14.26
CA GLY A 276 0.07 -2.97 -15.39
C GLY A 276 -1.27 -2.27 -15.19
N ARG A 277 -2.00 -2.17 -16.30
CA ARG A 277 -3.38 -1.68 -16.32
C ARG A 277 -4.32 -2.85 -16.06
N VAL A 278 -5.39 -2.64 -15.31
CA VAL A 278 -6.46 -3.63 -15.17
C VAL A 278 -7.06 -3.94 -16.53
N ARG A 279 -7.12 -5.22 -16.86
CA ARG A 279 -7.56 -5.70 -18.18
C ARG A 279 -8.79 -6.57 -18.08
N LYS A 280 -9.60 -6.54 -19.13
CA LYS A 280 -10.90 -7.23 -19.26
C LYS A 280 -10.89 -8.71 -18.84
N LYS A 281 -9.76 -9.40 -18.99
CA LYS A 281 -9.64 -10.85 -18.73
C LYS A 281 -8.88 -11.18 -17.44
N GLU A 282 -8.59 -10.18 -16.62
CA GLU A 282 -8.00 -10.42 -15.31
C GLU A 282 -9.01 -11.08 -14.36
N ASN A 283 -8.49 -11.81 -13.42
CA ASN A 283 -9.24 -12.30 -12.28
C ASN A 283 -9.51 -11.10 -11.34
N ILE A 284 -10.75 -10.92 -10.94
CA ILE A 284 -11.17 -9.82 -10.06
C ILE A 284 -10.49 -9.88 -8.68
N TYR A 285 -9.91 -11.03 -8.32
CA TYR A 285 -9.12 -11.24 -7.10
C TYR A 285 -7.61 -11.16 -7.33
N GLU A 286 -7.17 -10.64 -8.49
CA GLU A 286 -5.77 -10.40 -8.88
C GLU A 286 -5.65 -9.11 -9.72
N LEU A 287 -6.42 -8.06 -9.36
CA LEU A 287 -6.43 -6.81 -10.10
C LEU A 287 -5.04 -6.15 -10.06
N THR A 288 -4.48 -5.91 -11.24
CA THR A 288 -3.14 -5.32 -11.36
C THR A 288 -3.15 -3.83 -11.06
N ARG A 289 -2.07 -3.35 -10.44
CA ARG A 289 -1.84 -1.93 -10.17
C ARG A 289 -0.44 -1.52 -10.63
N PHE A 290 -0.20 -0.24 -10.78
CA PHE A 290 1.13 0.30 -11.05
C PHE A 290 1.41 1.55 -10.21
N ILE A 291 2.68 1.75 -9.88
CA ILE A 291 3.15 2.94 -9.16
C ILE A 291 3.28 4.09 -10.17
N LEU A 292 2.79 5.28 -9.80
CA LEU A 292 3.08 6.53 -10.49
C LEU A 292 4.21 7.26 -9.75
N ASN A 293 5.29 7.48 -10.46
CA ASN A 293 6.43 8.27 -10.00
C ASN A 293 6.38 9.69 -10.55
#